data_d89f84271e928e1136bdb4f7680f90b3
#
_entry.id   d89f84271e928e1136bdb4f7680f90b3
#
_cell.length_a   1.000
_cell.length_b   1.000
_cell.length_c   1.000
_cell.angle_alpha   90.00
_cell.angle_beta   90.00
_cell.angle_gamma   90.00
#
_symmetry.space_group_name_H-M   'P 1'
#
loop_
_entity.id
_entity.type
_entity.pdbx_description
1 polymer ?
#
loop_
_entity_poly.entity_id
_entity_poly.type
_entity_poly.pdbx_seq_one_letter_code
_entity_poly.pdbx_strand_id
1 'polypeptide(L)'
;MSVLWRISNHSDLSGEGGRRGSARWHTRGRPIVYLADSPASAMLEIVHLQDGNGKLPSFYHLLEIRAPEDLPIKDLLTMADAGWKQKLELTQRIGNAWLASLATPLARVPSAIVPRTWNYLLNPEHPDAGHVKIESVVRERFDDRLFRFGPR
;
A
#
# COMPACT_ATOMS: atom_id res chain seq x y z
N MET A 1 13.49 -11.97 8.48
CA MET A 1 13.06 -10.70 7.87
C MET A 1 11.70 -10.88 7.20
N SER A 2 10.83 -9.95 7.43
CA SER A 2 9.53 -9.95 6.76
C SER A 2 9.68 -9.48 5.32
N VAL A 3 8.93 -10.10 4.40
CA VAL A 3 8.92 -9.75 2.99
C VAL A 3 7.60 -9.09 2.66
N LEU A 4 7.66 -7.90 2.09
CA LEU A 4 6.51 -7.14 1.65
C LEU A 4 6.65 -6.84 0.15
N TRP A 5 5.55 -6.50 -0.48
CA TRP A 5 5.50 -6.36 -1.93
C TRP A 5 4.82 -5.07 -2.35
N ARG A 6 5.32 -4.51 -3.44
CA ARG A 6 4.73 -3.32 -4.05
C ARG A 6 4.75 -3.46 -5.55
N ILE A 7 3.67 -3.03 -6.20
CA ILE A 7 3.63 -2.84 -7.65
C ILE A 7 3.57 -1.34 -7.90
N SER A 8 4.51 -0.86 -8.72
CA SER A 8 4.66 0.57 -8.95
C SER A 8 5.33 0.83 -10.29
N ASN A 9 5.18 2.04 -10.80
CA ASN A 9 5.97 2.54 -11.92
C ASN A 9 7.34 3.07 -11.47
N HIS A 10 7.54 3.18 -10.17
CA HIS A 10 8.76 3.73 -9.58
C HIS A 10 9.42 2.69 -8.69
N SER A 11 10.75 2.63 -8.74
CA SER A 11 11.54 1.65 -8.00
C SER A 11 12.16 2.27 -6.74
N ASP A 12 11.35 3.02 -5.98
CA ASP A 12 11.79 3.65 -4.74
C ASP A 12 10.73 3.54 -3.64
N LEU A 13 11.11 3.94 -2.44
CA LEU A 13 10.25 3.96 -1.26
C LEU A 13 10.12 5.39 -0.71
N SER A 14 10.19 6.39 -1.57
CA SER A 14 10.12 7.81 -1.17
C SER A 14 8.73 8.25 -0.73
N GLY A 15 7.69 7.58 -1.21
CA GLY A 15 6.32 7.96 -0.91
C GLY A 15 5.81 9.17 -1.66
N GLU A 16 6.49 9.58 -2.74
CA GLU A 16 6.11 10.76 -3.53
C GLU A 16 4.69 10.68 -4.09
N GLY A 17 4.22 9.47 -4.41
CA GLY A 17 2.83 9.28 -4.86
C GLY A 17 1.81 9.76 -3.84
N GLY A 18 2.11 9.62 -2.55
CA GLY A 18 1.23 10.10 -1.48
C GLY A 18 1.17 11.63 -1.38
N ARG A 19 2.22 12.30 -1.81
CA ARG A 19 2.21 13.77 -1.87
C ARG A 19 1.30 14.30 -2.99
N ARG A 20 1.09 13.49 -4.02
CA ARG A 20 0.34 13.89 -5.23
C ARG A 20 -1.13 13.53 -5.18
N GLY A 21 -1.50 12.52 -4.42
CA GLY A 21 -2.88 12.06 -4.37
C GLY A 21 -3.25 11.38 -3.07
N SER A 22 -4.53 11.49 -2.72
CA SER A 22 -5.11 10.80 -1.58
C SER A 22 -5.37 9.34 -1.89
N ALA A 23 -5.40 8.49 -0.87
CA ALA A 23 -5.80 7.10 -0.99
C ALA A 23 -6.56 6.66 0.28
N ARG A 24 -6.72 5.37 0.49
CA ARG A 24 -7.55 4.84 1.57
C ARG A 24 -7.14 5.34 2.97
N TRP A 25 -5.84 5.48 3.21
CA TRP A 25 -5.31 5.71 4.55
C TRP A 25 -4.60 7.04 4.71
N HIS A 26 -4.67 7.95 3.72
CA HIS A 26 -4.07 9.27 3.84
C HIS A 26 -4.72 10.27 2.90
N THR A 27 -4.52 11.54 3.19
CA THR A 27 -4.89 12.63 2.29
C THR A 27 -3.64 13.17 1.58
N ARG A 28 -3.85 13.74 0.41
CA ARG A 28 -2.83 14.34 -0.42
C ARG A 28 -1.89 15.25 0.38
N GLY A 29 -0.61 15.21 0.04
CA GLY A 29 0.41 16.07 0.64
C GLY A 29 1.32 15.35 1.64
N ARG A 30 1.07 14.07 1.91
CA ARG A 30 1.85 13.28 2.86
C ARG A 30 2.56 12.14 2.16
N PRO A 31 3.90 11.98 2.34
CA PRO A 31 4.58 10.82 1.78
C PRO A 31 4.15 9.56 2.52
N ILE A 32 3.83 8.52 1.76
CA ILE A 32 3.42 7.23 2.29
C ILE A 32 3.64 6.18 1.21
N VAL A 33 4.01 4.96 1.62
CA VAL A 33 4.16 3.83 0.71
C VAL A 33 3.18 2.73 1.12
N TYR A 34 2.37 2.29 0.16
CA TYR A 34 1.45 1.18 0.35
C TYR A 34 2.11 -0.12 -0.07
N LEU A 35 2.09 -1.12 0.83
CA LEU A 35 2.73 -2.42 0.65
C LEU A 35 1.70 -3.52 0.88
N ALA A 36 1.97 -4.69 0.30
CA ALA A 36 1.11 -5.86 0.45
C ALA A 36 1.89 -7.05 0.99
N ASP A 37 1.17 -8.05 1.49
CA ASP A 37 1.78 -9.26 2.03
C ASP A 37 2.12 -10.30 0.94
N SER A 38 1.65 -10.08 -0.28
CA SER A 38 1.96 -10.95 -1.43
C SER A 38 1.92 -10.17 -2.73
N PRO A 39 2.59 -10.67 -3.79
CA PRO A 39 2.49 -10.06 -5.12
C PRO A 39 1.06 -10.02 -5.65
N ALA A 40 0.26 -11.05 -5.39
CA ALA A 40 -1.13 -11.10 -5.84
C ALA A 40 -1.97 -10.01 -5.17
N SER A 41 -1.81 -9.79 -3.86
CA SER A 41 -2.48 -8.72 -3.14
C SER A 41 -2.07 -7.35 -3.66
N ALA A 42 -0.77 -7.14 -3.92
CA ALA A 42 -0.28 -5.91 -4.52
C ALA A 42 -0.93 -5.63 -5.87
N MET A 43 -1.09 -6.68 -6.69
CA MET A 43 -1.73 -6.57 -8.00
C MET A 43 -3.21 -6.18 -7.88
N LEU A 44 -3.95 -6.79 -6.96
CA LEU A 44 -5.35 -6.46 -6.74
C LEU A 44 -5.54 -5.00 -6.35
N GLU A 45 -4.68 -4.49 -5.49
CA GLU A 45 -4.76 -3.10 -5.04
C GLU A 45 -4.49 -2.12 -6.20
N ILE A 46 -3.51 -2.40 -7.06
CA ILE A 46 -3.18 -1.50 -8.18
C ILE A 46 -4.28 -1.52 -9.25
N VAL A 47 -4.85 -2.69 -9.54
CA VAL A 47 -5.93 -2.82 -10.51
C VAL A 47 -7.16 -2.03 -10.04
N HIS A 48 -7.46 -2.09 -8.76
CA HIS A 48 -8.56 -1.34 -8.17
C HIS A 48 -8.35 0.17 -8.29
N LEU A 49 -7.15 0.65 -8.05
CA LEU A 49 -6.83 2.08 -8.12
C LEU A 49 -6.93 2.63 -9.54
N GLN A 50 -6.73 1.80 -10.54
CA GLN A 50 -6.80 2.21 -11.95
C GLN A 50 -8.21 2.07 -12.54
N ASP A 51 -9.11 1.49 -11.79
CA ASP A 51 -10.48 1.28 -12.23
C ASP A 51 -11.22 2.62 -12.30
N GLY A 52 -11.38 3.14 -13.49
CA GLY A 52 -12.08 4.41 -13.72
C GLY A 52 -11.30 5.47 -14.49
N ASN A 53 -9.97 5.41 -14.54
CA ASN A 53 -9.16 6.35 -15.33
C ASN A 53 -8.41 5.71 -16.48
N GLY A 54 -8.67 4.48 -16.74
CA GLY A 54 -8.58 3.82 -18.02
C GLY A 54 -7.24 3.44 -18.56
N LYS A 55 -6.11 3.93 -18.17
CA LYS A 55 -4.87 3.50 -18.84
C LYS A 55 -3.82 3.06 -17.85
N LEU A 56 -3.75 1.75 -17.62
CA LEU A 56 -2.57 1.15 -17.05
C LEU A 56 -1.43 1.22 -18.06
N PRO A 57 -0.21 1.48 -17.61
CA PRO A 57 0.96 1.32 -18.47
C PRO A 57 1.09 -0.14 -18.89
N SER A 58 1.83 -0.38 -19.97
CA SER A 58 2.01 -1.76 -20.51
C SER A 58 2.79 -2.66 -19.55
N PHE A 59 3.63 -2.07 -18.71
CA PHE A 59 4.52 -2.77 -17.80
C PHE A 59 4.34 -2.27 -16.38
N TYR A 60 4.73 -3.10 -15.43
CA TYR A 60 4.82 -2.73 -14.02
C TYR A 60 6.15 -3.21 -13.44
N HIS A 61 6.52 -2.62 -12.31
CA HIS A 61 7.63 -3.09 -11.50
C HIS A 61 7.09 -3.77 -10.27
N LEU A 62 7.51 -5.02 -10.05
CA LEU A 62 7.23 -5.74 -8.81
C LEU A 62 8.44 -5.60 -7.90
N LEU A 63 8.25 -4.98 -6.77
CA LEU A 63 9.29 -4.74 -5.78
C LEU A 63 9.14 -5.75 -4.64
N GLU A 64 10.20 -6.51 -4.41
CA GLU A 64 10.36 -7.33 -3.21
C GLU A 64 11.05 -6.47 -2.16
N ILE A 65 10.40 -6.30 -1.03
CA ILE A 65 10.83 -5.37 0.01
C ILE A 65 11.06 -6.14 1.29
N ARG A 66 12.20 -5.89 1.94
CA ARG A 66 12.58 -6.54 3.18
C ARG A 66 12.54 -5.57 4.34
N ALA A 67 11.91 -6.01 5.42
CA ALA A 67 11.85 -5.29 6.67
C ALA A 67 12.38 -6.17 7.81
N PRO A 68 13.21 -5.64 8.73
CA PRO A 68 13.63 -6.38 9.91
C PRO A 68 12.43 -6.85 10.73
N GLU A 69 12.50 -8.06 11.29
CA GLU A 69 11.39 -8.61 12.08
C GLU A 69 11.15 -7.86 13.39
N ASP A 70 12.18 -7.23 13.93
CA ASP A 70 12.09 -6.43 15.14
C ASP A 70 11.60 -4.99 14.90
N LEU A 71 11.37 -4.62 13.63
CA LEU A 71 10.85 -3.30 13.31
C LEU A 71 9.41 -3.16 13.79
N PRO A 72 9.08 -2.15 14.61
CA PRO A 72 7.72 -2.02 15.13
C PRO A 72 6.67 -1.80 14.05
N ILE A 73 5.55 -2.48 14.19
CA ILE A 73 4.40 -2.36 13.30
C ILE A 73 3.17 -2.06 14.16
N LYS A 74 2.43 -1.03 13.81
CA LYS A 74 1.21 -0.68 14.53
C LYS A 74 -0.03 -1.10 13.73
N ASP A 75 -0.95 -1.80 14.38
CA ASP A 75 -2.27 -2.06 13.80
C ASP A 75 -3.12 -0.80 13.94
N LEU A 76 -3.57 -0.26 12.80
CA LEU A 76 -4.30 1.02 12.79
C LEU A 76 -5.80 0.86 12.98
N LEU A 77 -6.35 -0.27 12.61
CA LEU A 77 -7.78 -0.52 12.76
C LEU A 77 -7.98 -1.79 13.56
N THR A 78 -8.60 -1.65 14.72
CA THR A 78 -9.11 -2.80 15.45
C THR A 78 -10.48 -3.13 14.89
N MET A 79 -10.86 -4.40 14.93
CA MET A 79 -12.08 -4.94 14.31
C MET A 79 -13.41 -4.34 14.82
N ALA A 80 -13.35 -3.29 15.61
CA ALA A 80 -14.49 -2.75 16.32
C ALA A 80 -15.44 -1.89 15.46
N ASP A 81 -15.02 -1.47 14.26
CA ASP A 81 -15.86 -0.63 13.41
C ASP A 81 -16.32 -1.40 12.16
N ALA A 82 -17.44 -2.11 12.30
CA ALA A 82 -18.10 -2.74 11.16
C ALA A 82 -18.57 -1.64 10.20
N GLY A 83 -18.16 -1.65 8.97
CA GLY A 83 -18.51 -0.60 7.99
C GLY A 83 -17.42 0.40 7.72
N TRP A 84 -16.22 0.17 8.21
CA TRP A 84 -15.08 1.05 7.97
C TRP A 84 -14.78 1.22 6.46
N LYS A 85 -15.10 0.20 5.65
CA LYS A 85 -14.86 0.23 4.19
C LYS A 85 -15.61 1.36 3.49
N GLN A 86 -16.76 1.78 4.03
CA GLN A 86 -17.56 2.86 3.49
C GLN A 86 -17.23 4.22 4.13
N LYS A 87 -16.26 4.24 5.05
CA LYS A 87 -15.89 5.45 5.80
C LYS A 87 -14.49 5.93 5.42
N LEU A 88 -14.35 6.43 4.20
CA LEU A 88 -13.06 6.89 3.69
C LEU A 88 -12.43 7.98 4.56
N GLU A 89 -13.23 8.93 5.03
CA GLU A 89 -12.73 10.00 5.88
C GLU A 89 -12.17 9.48 7.21
N LEU A 90 -12.79 8.42 7.75
CA LEU A 90 -12.32 7.81 8.99
C LEU A 90 -10.94 7.16 8.79
N THR A 91 -10.79 6.35 7.74
CA THR A 91 -9.51 5.67 7.48
C THR A 91 -8.40 6.66 7.15
N GLN A 92 -8.71 7.72 6.41
CA GLN A 92 -7.74 8.77 6.11
C GLN A 92 -7.31 9.52 7.37
N ARG A 93 -8.25 9.81 8.27
CA ARG A 93 -7.93 10.45 9.55
C ARG A 93 -7.01 9.59 10.41
N ILE A 94 -7.31 8.29 10.49
CA ILE A 94 -6.50 7.34 11.24
C ILE A 94 -5.08 7.27 10.67
N GLY A 95 -4.95 7.11 9.38
CA GLY A 95 -3.65 7.03 8.72
C GLY A 95 -2.86 8.33 8.81
N ASN A 96 -3.51 9.47 8.62
CA ASN A 96 -2.86 10.77 8.77
C ASN A 96 -2.33 10.98 10.19
N ALA A 97 -3.10 10.58 11.19
CA ALA A 97 -2.67 10.71 12.60
C ALA A 97 -1.45 9.82 12.88
N TRP A 98 -1.43 8.60 12.34
CA TRP A 98 -0.28 7.72 12.47
C TRP A 98 0.96 8.33 11.80
N LEU A 99 0.82 8.84 10.56
CA LEU A 99 1.93 9.48 9.85
C LEU A 99 2.50 10.65 10.66
N ALA A 100 1.63 11.50 11.19
CA ALA A 100 2.04 12.67 11.95
C ALA A 100 2.70 12.29 13.29
N SER A 101 2.29 11.19 13.89
CA SER A 101 2.78 10.76 15.20
C SER A 101 4.22 10.25 15.16
N LEU A 102 4.69 9.76 14.03
CA LEU A 102 5.99 9.10 13.91
C LEU A 102 6.19 7.94 14.91
N ALA A 103 5.08 7.30 15.32
CA ALA A 103 5.11 6.27 16.36
C ALA A 103 5.85 5.01 15.92
N THR A 104 5.60 4.56 14.69
CA THR A 104 6.24 3.39 14.11
C THR A 104 6.56 3.62 12.64
N PRO A 105 7.59 2.98 12.09
CA PRO A 105 7.90 3.09 10.66
C PRO A 105 6.87 2.38 9.78
N LEU A 106 6.26 1.30 10.28
CA LEU A 106 5.28 0.51 9.58
C LEU A 106 3.94 0.50 10.32
N ALA A 107 2.87 0.40 9.56
CA ALA A 107 1.53 0.13 10.07
C ALA A 107 0.90 -1.02 9.28
N ARG A 108 -0.02 -1.73 9.93
CA ARG A 108 -0.79 -2.80 9.31
C ARG A 108 -2.25 -2.40 9.27
N VAL A 109 -2.87 -2.61 8.12
CA VAL A 109 -4.27 -2.26 7.86
C VAL A 109 -4.97 -3.40 7.14
N PRO A 110 -6.29 -3.59 7.35
CA PRO A 110 -7.02 -4.60 6.60
C PRO A 110 -7.22 -4.15 5.15
N SER A 111 -7.24 -5.12 4.23
CA SER A 111 -7.61 -4.87 2.84
C SER A 111 -9.10 -4.53 2.76
N ALA A 112 -9.43 -3.52 1.96
CA ALA A 112 -10.83 -3.21 1.66
C ALA A 112 -11.40 -4.12 0.57
N ILE A 113 -10.57 -4.87 -0.12
CA ILE A 113 -10.96 -5.70 -1.27
C ILE A 113 -11.14 -7.16 -0.86
N VAL A 114 -10.18 -7.72 -0.12
CA VAL A 114 -10.16 -9.14 0.21
C VAL A 114 -10.21 -9.33 1.72
N PRO A 115 -11.19 -10.10 2.25
CA PRO A 115 -11.25 -10.39 3.68
C PRO A 115 -10.02 -11.16 4.15
N ARG A 116 -9.68 -11.01 5.41
CA ARG A 116 -8.56 -11.70 6.07
C ARG A 116 -7.21 -11.48 5.38
N THR A 117 -7.07 -10.34 4.72
CA THR A 117 -5.87 -9.93 4.00
C THR A 117 -5.42 -8.60 4.55
N TRP A 118 -4.11 -8.47 4.73
CA TRP A 118 -3.52 -7.29 5.35
C TRP A 118 -2.63 -6.55 4.36
N ASN A 119 -2.74 -5.24 4.40
CA ASN A 119 -1.81 -4.35 3.72
C ASN A 119 -0.96 -3.65 4.76
N TYR A 120 0.14 -3.07 4.30
CA TYR A 120 1.08 -2.38 5.17
C TYR A 120 1.34 -0.99 4.64
N LEU A 121 1.62 -0.09 5.54
CA LEU A 121 1.97 1.30 5.23
C LEU A 121 3.36 1.56 5.75
N LEU A 122 4.21 2.17 4.92
CA LEU A 122 5.51 2.66 5.34
C LEU A 122 5.44 4.18 5.44
N ASN A 123 5.90 4.73 6.57
CA ASN A 123 6.10 6.16 6.72
C ASN A 123 7.55 6.51 6.37
N PRO A 124 7.81 7.06 5.18
CA PRO A 124 9.20 7.37 4.77
C PRO A 124 9.88 8.41 5.65
N GLU A 125 9.12 9.20 6.37
CA GLU A 125 9.67 10.23 7.26
C GLU A 125 10.07 9.71 8.64
N HIS A 126 9.72 8.47 8.96
CA HIS A 126 10.12 7.88 10.24
C HIS A 126 11.65 7.68 10.27
N PRO A 127 12.31 7.95 11.41
CA PRO A 127 13.76 7.77 11.52
C PRO A 127 14.26 6.37 11.15
N ASP A 128 13.46 5.34 11.39
CA ASP A 128 13.82 3.94 11.11
C ASP A 128 13.34 3.44 9.75
N ALA A 129 12.74 4.30 8.93
CA ALA A 129 12.24 3.90 7.61
C ALA A 129 13.34 3.34 6.70
N GLY A 130 14.56 3.80 6.87
CA GLY A 130 15.70 3.34 6.08
C GLY A 130 16.07 1.86 6.28
N HIS A 131 15.56 1.23 7.32
CA HIS A 131 15.75 -0.21 7.53
C HIS A 131 14.86 -1.06 6.62
N VAL A 132 13.84 -0.47 6.01
CA VAL A 132 12.99 -1.12 5.02
C VAL A 132 13.61 -0.88 3.64
N LYS A 133 13.97 -1.96 2.96
CA LYS A 133 14.78 -1.86 1.73
C LYS A 133 14.21 -2.70 0.59
N ILE A 134 14.42 -2.23 -0.61
CA ILE A 134 14.11 -2.98 -1.82
C ILE A 134 15.19 -4.04 -2.01
N GLU A 135 14.78 -5.31 -2.03
CA GLU A 135 15.66 -6.45 -2.25
C GLU A 135 15.81 -6.77 -3.73
N SER A 136 14.72 -6.72 -4.48
CA SER A 136 14.73 -6.97 -5.91
C SER A 136 13.62 -6.21 -6.62
N VAL A 137 13.82 -6.00 -7.92
CA VAL A 137 12.83 -5.38 -8.79
C VAL A 137 12.69 -6.25 -10.04
N VAL A 138 11.46 -6.65 -10.33
CA VAL A 138 11.12 -7.39 -11.55
C VAL A 138 10.19 -6.53 -12.39
N ARG A 139 10.50 -6.39 -13.68
CA ARG A 139 9.66 -5.69 -14.64
C ARG A 139 8.90 -6.68 -15.48
N GLU A 140 7.58 -6.57 -15.52
CA GLU A 140 6.71 -7.50 -16.22
C GLU A 140 5.60 -6.77 -16.97
N ARG A 141 5.03 -7.45 -17.96
CA ARG A 141 3.80 -7.02 -18.60
C ARG A 141 2.60 -7.39 -17.76
N PHE A 142 1.59 -6.53 -17.77
CA PHE A 142 0.30 -6.90 -17.22
C PHE A 142 -0.32 -8.03 -18.05
N ASP A 143 -0.83 -9.04 -17.37
CA ASP A 143 -1.59 -10.10 -18.02
C ASP A 143 -2.98 -9.58 -18.39
N ASP A 144 -3.39 -9.80 -19.64
CA ASP A 144 -4.67 -9.30 -20.14
C ASP A 144 -5.87 -9.81 -19.35
N ARG A 145 -5.77 -10.96 -18.73
CA ARG A 145 -6.85 -11.55 -17.94
C ARG A 145 -7.22 -10.71 -16.71
N LEU A 146 -6.30 -9.88 -16.24
CA LEU A 146 -6.54 -9.01 -15.09
C LEU A 146 -7.63 -7.96 -15.37
N PHE A 147 -7.90 -7.66 -16.63
CA PHE A 147 -8.83 -6.59 -17.03
C PHE A 147 -10.13 -7.12 -17.62
N ARG A 148 -10.36 -8.42 -17.56
CA ARG A 148 -11.55 -9.07 -18.09
C ARG A 148 -12.58 -9.32 -17.00
N PHE A 149 -12.93 -8.27 -16.26
CA PHE A 149 -13.95 -8.33 -15.24
C PHE A 149 -15.23 -7.69 -15.74
N GLY A 150 -16.35 -8.33 -15.48
CA GLY A 150 -17.65 -7.79 -15.76
C GLY A 150 -18.58 -8.81 -16.41
N PRO A 151 -19.86 -8.46 -16.57
CA PRO A 151 -20.82 -9.33 -17.23
C PRO A 151 -20.43 -9.58 -18.67
N ARG A 152 -20.52 -10.80 -19.09
CA ARG A 152 -20.23 -11.25 -20.46
C ARG A 152 -21.52 -11.36 -21.24
#